data_053682b77c3f283bd3fb472bbb263d4f
#
_entry.id   053682b77c3f283bd3fb472bbb263d4f
#
_cell.length_a   1.000
_cell.length_b   1.000
_cell.length_c   1.000
_cell.angle_alpha   90.00
_cell.angle_beta   90.00
_cell.angle_gamma   90.00
#
_symmetry.space_group_name_H-M   'P 1'
#
loop_
_entity.id
_entity.type
_entity.pdbx_description
1 polymer ?
#
loop_
_entity_poly.entity_id
_entity_poly.type
_entity_poly.pdbx_seq_one_letter_code
_entity_poly.pdbx_strand_id
1 'polypeptide(L)'
;MNEIFENLYEMTAFSNIIAEPQFLIMYAIAFVLLYLGIKKQYEPLLLVPIAFGVLLANFPGGDMGVIQADENGMVMINGVMKNIWEMPLHDIAHELGIMNFIYYMLIKTGFLPPIIFMGVGALTDFGPMLRNLHLSIFGAAAQLGIFTVLLVAKIGRA
;
A
#
# COMPACT_ATOMS: atom_id res chain seq x y z
N MET A 1 23.29 35.05 4.49
CA MET A 1 22.90 34.42 3.22
C MET A 1 23.07 32.90 3.26
N ASN A 2 24.11 32.36 3.87
CA ASN A 2 24.33 30.92 4.00
C ASN A 2 23.25 30.24 4.85
N GLU A 3 22.83 30.83 5.96
CA GLU A 3 21.77 30.26 6.82
C GLU A 3 20.43 30.11 6.10
N ILE A 4 20.11 31.03 5.18
CA ILE A 4 18.87 30.94 4.38
C ILE A 4 18.98 29.76 3.39
N PHE A 5 20.15 29.56 2.78
CA PHE A 5 20.37 28.43 1.89
C PHE A 5 20.40 27.09 2.64
N GLU A 6 20.99 27.03 3.83
CA GLU A 6 20.98 25.86 4.68
C GLU A 6 19.55 25.51 5.12
N ASN A 7 18.79 26.49 5.62
CA ASN A 7 17.38 26.27 5.98
C ASN A 7 16.53 25.84 4.77
N LEU A 8 16.76 26.44 3.59
CA LEU A 8 16.06 26.02 2.38
C LEU A 8 16.46 24.60 1.96
N TYR A 9 17.72 24.22 2.12
CA TYR A 9 18.20 22.87 1.82
C TYR A 9 17.62 21.84 2.81
N GLU A 10 17.57 22.15 4.10
CA GLU A 10 16.95 21.31 5.12
C GLU A 10 15.43 21.15 4.93
N MET A 11 14.77 22.20 4.41
CA MET A 11 13.35 22.15 4.07
C MET A 11 13.09 21.36 2.78
N THR A 12 14.11 21.06 1.99
CA THR A 12 13.95 20.25 0.78
C THR A 12 14.15 18.76 1.10
N ALA A 13 13.46 17.91 0.36
CA ALA A 13 13.61 16.45 0.48
C ALA A 13 14.97 15.92 -0.03
N PHE A 14 15.88 16.79 -0.50
CA PHE A 14 17.18 16.38 -1.05
C PHE A 14 18.11 15.77 0.00
N SER A 15 18.14 16.31 1.21
CA SER A 15 18.92 15.76 2.32
C SER A 15 18.47 14.31 2.64
N ASN A 16 17.18 14.07 2.65
CA ASN A 16 16.61 12.74 2.95
C ASN A 16 16.88 11.74 1.82
N ILE A 17 16.86 12.18 0.55
CA ILE A 17 17.20 11.33 -0.60
C ILE A 17 18.66 10.90 -0.57
N ILE A 18 19.57 11.79 -0.15
CA ILE A 18 21.00 11.46 -0.04
C ILE A 18 21.26 10.51 1.12
N ALA A 19 20.54 10.69 2.23
CA ALA A 19 20.65 9.82 3.41
C ALA A 19 20.13 8.39 3.14
N GLU A 20 19.05 8.28 2.35
CA GLU A 20 18.42 6.99 2.06
C GLU A 20 18.19 6.80 0.55
N PRO A 21 19.17 6.29 -0.19
CA PRO A 21 19.06 6.11 -1.65
C PRO A 21 17.99 5.09 -2.05
N GLN A 22 17.44 4.33 -1.11
CA GLN A 22 16.37 3.38 -1.32
C GLN A 22 15.10 4.04 -1.89
N PHE A 23 14.84 5.30 -1.54
CA PHE A 23 13.71 6.07 -2.08
C PHE A 23 13.78 6.17 -3.62
N LEU A 24 14.98 6.34 -4.19
CA LEU A 24 15.13 6.42 -5.65
C LEU A 24 14.71 5.12 -6.35
N ILE A 25 15.00 3.97 -5.74
CA ILE A 25 14.58 2.67 -6.29
C ILE A 25 13.06 2.57 -6.27
N MET A 26 12.43 2.97 -5.16
CA MET A 26 10.97 2.94 -5.04
C MET A 26 10.29 3.91 -6.01
N TYR A 27 10.87 5.08 -6.23
CA TYR A 27 10.39 6.00 -7.27
C TYR A 27 10.52 5.42 -8.67
N ALA A 28 11.64 4.78 -8.99
CA ALA A 28 11.81 4.12 -10.28
C ALA A 28 10.74 3.04 -10.49
N ILE A 29 10.46 2.23 -9.49
CA ILE A 29 9.39 1.23 -9.53
C ILE A 29 8.02 1.89 -9.75
N ALA A 30 7.71 2.94 -9.01
CA ALA A 30 6.45 3.66 -9.13
C ALA A 30 6.27 4.28 -10.54
N PHE A 31 7.30 4.88 -11.09
CA PHE A 31 7.26 5.43 -12.46
C PHE A 31 7.12 4.34 -13.52
N VAL A 32 7.74 3.18 -13.34
CA VAL A 32 7.53 2.02 -14.23
C VAL A 32 6.09 1.56 -14.17
N LEU A 33 5.49 1.44 -12.98
CA LEU A 33 4.09 1.07 -12.84
C LEU A 33 3.15 2.11 -13.49
N LEU A 34 3.41 3.41 -13.31
CA LEU A 34 2.66 4.47 -13.98
C LEU A 34 2.78 4.37 -15.50
N TYR A 35 3.99 4.14 -16.02
CA TYR A 35 4.20 3.96 -17.44
C TYR A 35 3.41 2.76 -17.99
N LEU A 36 3.43 1.63 -17.29
CA LEU A 36 2.69 0.43 -17.67
C LEU A 36 1.17 0.67 -17.64
N GLY A 37 0.67 1.32 -16.59
CA GLY A 37 -0.75 1.62 -16.45
C GLY A 37 -1.25 2.64 -17.47
N ILE A 38 -0.53 3.76 -17.66
CA ILE A 38 -0.98 4.87 -18.50
C ILE A 38 -0.64 4.63 -19.98
N LYS A 39 0.63 4.29 -20.28
CA LYS A 39 1.10 4.17 -21.67
C LYS A 39 0.78 2.84 -22.29
N LYS A 40 0.96 1.75 -21.54
CA LYS A 40 0.71 0.39 -22.01
C LYS A 40 -0.71 -0.10 -21.76
N GLN A 41 -1.49 0.65 -20.99
CA GLN A 41 -2.89 0.31 -20.66
C GLN A 41 -3.04 -1.06 -19.96
N TYR A 42 -2.04 -1.46 -19.17
CA TYR A 42 -2.10 -2.67 -18.35
C TYR A 42 -2.88 -2.36 -17.07
N GLU A 43 -4.17 -2.67 -17.07
CA GLU A 43 -5.09 -2.45 -15.95
C GLU A 43 -4.90 -1.08 -15.25
N PRO A 44 -5.17 0.04 -15.96
CA PRO A 44 -4.89 1.37 -15.42
C PRO A 44 -5.65 1.67 -14.14
N LEU A 45 -6.84 1.08 -13.95
CA LEU A 45 -7.65 1.23 -12.73
C LEU A 45 -7.00 0.63 -11.49
N LEU A 46 -6.08 -0.31 -11.66
CA LEU A 46 -5.33 -0.93 -10.57
C LEU A 46 -3.93 -0.34 -10.45
N LEU A 47 -3.17 -0.32 -11.56
CA LEU A 47 -1.76 0.07 -11.54
C LEU A 47 -1.54 1.54 -11.16
N VAL A 48 -2.37 2.45 -11.64
CA VAL A 48 -2.19 3.89 -11.38
C VAL A 48 -2.40 4.23 -9.90
N PRO A 49 -3.47 3.78 -9.22
CA PRO A 49 -3.61 4.00 -7.79
C PRO A 49 -2.53 3.34 -6.94
N ILE A 50 -2.09 2.12 -7.30
CA ILE A 50 -0.98 1.44 -6.60
C ILE A 50 0.31 2.25 -6.73
N ALA A 51 0.67 2.67 -7.95
CA ALA A 51 1.87 3.45 -8.18
C ALA A 51 1.83 4.79 -7.44
N PHE A 52 0.68 5.45 -7.39
CA PHE A 52 0.49 6.67 -6.64
C PHE A 52 0.64 6.43 -5.12
N GLY A 53 0.08 5.33 -4.60
CA GLY A 53 0.28 4.92 -3.21
C GLY A 53 1.76 4.68 -2.88
N VAL A 54 2.50 4.03 -3.78
CA VAL A 54 3.96 3.82 -3.63
C VAL A 54 4.71 5.15 -3.59
N LEU A 55 4.36 6.12 -4.45
CA LEU A 55 4.96 7.47 -4.42
C LEU A 55 4.71 8.18 -3.11
N LEU A 56 3.46 8.16 -2.61
CA LEU A 56 3.10 8.82 -1.35
C LEU A 56 3.78 8.18 -0.15
N ALA A 57 3.77 6.84 -0.08
CA ALA A 57 4.36 6.11 1.05
C ALA A 57 5.89 6.26 1.15
N ASN A 58 6.55 6.53 0.02
CA ASN A 58 7.99 6.70 -0.06
C ASN A 58 8.39 8.17 -0.28
N PHE A 59 7.53 9.13 0.08
CA PHE A 59 7.84 10.55 -0.07
C PHE A 59 8.89 10.95 0.98
N PRO A 60 10.09 11.40 0.55
CA PRO A 60 11.18 11.70 1.46
C PRO A 60 10.81 12.85 2.41
N GLY A 61 10.94 12.63 3.71
CA GLY A 61 10.59 13.61 4.73
C GLY A 61 9.09 13.81 4.94
N GLY A 62 8.24 13.00 4.27
CA GLY A 62 6.78 13.10 4.42
C GLY A 62 6.21 12.23 5.52
N ASP A 63 6.97 11.27 6.03
CA ASP A 63 6.55 10.27 7.03
C ASP A 63 5.16 9.67 6.76
N MET A 64 4.84 9.53 5.45
CA MET A 64 3.54 9.03 5.00
C MET A 64 3.47 7.50 4.97
N GLY A 65 4.53 6.81 5.36
CA GLY A 65 4.56 5.36 5.48
C GLY A 65 3.58 4.85 6.54
N VAL A 66 3.05 3.65 6.31
CA VAL A 66 2.19 3.02 7.31
C VAL A 66 3.05 2.38 8.39
N ILE A 67 2.90 2.83 9.62
CA ILE A 67 3.53 2.24 10.79
C ILE A 67 2.71 1.02 11.20
N GLN A 68 3.34 -0.16 11.19
CA GLN A 68 2.67 -1.37 11.62
C GLN A 68 2.88 -1.59 13.11
N ALA A 69 1.77 -1.82 13.81
CA ALA A 69 1.82 -2.26 15.19
C ALA A 69 2.40 -3.68 15.29
N ASP A 70 3.09 -3.97 16.39
CA ASP A 70 3.50 -5.32 16.73
C ASP A 70 2.30 -6.26 16.99
N GLU A 71 2.57 -7.52 17.33
CA GLU A 71 1.52 -8.52 17.60
C GLU A 71 0.60 -8.12 18.76
N ASN A 72 1.07 -7.28 19.67
CA ASN A 72 0.32 -6.79 20.83
C ASN A 72 -0.41 -5.47 20.56
N GLY A 73 -0.33 -4.95 19.33
CA GLY A 73 -0.93 -3.67 18.97
C GLY A 73 -0.12 -2.45 19.44
N MET A 74 1.14 -2.65 19.85
CA MET A 74 1.99 -1.55 20.31
C MET A 74 2.70 -0.87 19.16
N VAL A 75 2.72 0.46 19.19
CA VAL A 75 3.41 1.33 18.24
C VAL A 75 4.25 2.33 19.02
N MET A 76 5.46 2.59 18.56
CA MET A 76 6.30 3.63 19.13
C MET A 76 5.96 4.98 18.49
N ILE A 77 5.42 5.90 19.29
CA ILE A 77 5.06 7.26 18.88
C ILE A 77 5.83 8.24 19.75
N ASN A 78 6.67 9.06 19.14
CA ASN A 78 7.49 10.06 19.85
C ASN A 78 8.28 9.48 21.04
N GLY A 79 8.79 8.24 20.89
CA GLY A 79 9.55 7.56 21.94
C GLY A 79 8.71 6.91 23.05
N VAL A 80 7.40 6.93 22.95
CA VAL A 80 6.47 6.30 23.90
C VAL A 80 5.74 5.15 23.21
N MET A 81 5.70 3.99 23.86
CA MET A 81 4.91 2.85 23.38
C MET A 81 3.44 3.08 23.69
N LYS A 82 2.60 3.15 22.67
CA LYS A 82 1.14 3.30 22.78
C LYS A 82 0.45 2.09 22.14
N ASN A 83 -0.67 1.68 22.74
CA ASN A 83 -1.50 0.64 22.17
C ASN A 83 -2.47 1.27 21.15
N ILE A 84 -2.27 0.95 19.87
CA ILE A 84 -3.05 1.54 18.78
C ILE A 84 -4.53 1.11 18.80
N TRP A 85 -4.83 -0.06 19.41
CA TRP A 85 -6.20 -0.55 19.53
C TRP A 85 -7.03 0.22 20.55
N GLU A 86 -6.35 0.85 21.50
CA GLU A 86 -6.98 1.68 22.53
C GLU A 86 -7.04 3.16 22.14
N MET A 87 -6.29 3.53 21.09
CA MET A 87 -6.28 4.92 20.59
C MET A 87 -7.56 5.25 19.83
N PRO A 88 -8.19 6.40 20.14
CA PRO A 88 -9.25 6.94 19.30
C PRO A 88 -8.75 7.16 17.86
N LEU A 89 -9.61 6.92 16.87
CA LEU A 89 -9.27 7.12 15.45
C LEU A 89 -8.78 8.56 15.14
N HIS A 90 -9.30 9.53 15.84
CA HIS A 90 -8.88 10.93 15.74
C HIS A 90 -7.40 11.12 16.13
N ASP A 91 -6.96 10.46 17.20
CA ASP A 91 -5.57 10.55 17.68
C ASP A 91 -4.62 9.83 16.72
N ILE A 92 -5.05 8.70 16.14
CA ILE A 92 -4.30 8.02 15.08
C ILE A 92 -4.08 8.95 13.88
N ALA A 93 -5.12 9.69 13.46
CA ALA A 93 -5.00 10.63 12.36
C ALA A 93 -4.05 11.80 12.68
N HIS A 94 -4.07 12.28 13.92
CA HIS A 94 -3.24 13.42 14.36
C HIS A 94 -1.78 13.05 14.62
N GLU A 95 -1.55 11.91 15.28
CA GLU A 95 -0.20 11.50 15.71
C GLU A 95 0.55 10.70 14.64
N LEU A 96 -0.17 9.90 13.84
CA LEU A 96 0.42 9.00 12.84
C LEU A 96 0.11 9.41 11.38
N GLY A 97 -0.73 10.41 11.18
CA GLY A 97 -1.11 10.91 9.88
C GLY A 97 -2.22 10.13 9.17
N ILE A 98 -2.70 10.73 8.06
CA ILE A 98 -3.88 10.26 7.34
C ILE A 98 -3.73 8.86 6.73
N MET A 99 -2.52 8.47 6.31
CA MET A 99 -2.29 7.15 5.72
C MET A 99 -2.44 6.04 6.76
N ASN A 100 -1.96 6.28 7.98
CA ASN A 100 -2.14 5.35 9.10
C ASN A 100 -3.61 5.28 9.53
N PHE A 101 -4.31 6.40 9.56
CA PHE A 101 -5.75 6.44 9.82
C PHE A 101 -6.53 5.56 8.83
N ILE A 102 -6.28 5.72 7.52
CA ILE A 102 -6.92 4.91 6.48
C ILE A 102 -6.57 3.43 6.63
N TYR A 103 -5.31 3.12 6.93
CA TYR A 103 -4.85 1.75 7.13
C TYR A 103 -5.58 1.08 8.30
N TYR A 104 -5.58 1.71 9.47
CA TYR A 104 -6.19 1.12 10.65
C TYR A 104 -7.72 1.07 10.58
N MET A 105 -8.34 2.09 9.98
CA MET A 105 -9.79 2.13 9.81
C MET A 105 -10.31 1.11 8.79
N LEU A 106 -9.63 0.94 7.65
CA LEU A 106 -10.17 0.18 6.52
C LEU A 106 -9.50 -1.18 6.33
N ILE A 107 -8.17 -1.24 6.42
CA ILE A 107 -7.41 -2.46 6.12
C ILE A 107 -7.37 -3.37 7.35
N LYS A 108 -7.00 -2.82 8.49
CA LYS A 108 -6.83 -3.61 9.72
C LYS A 108 -8.16 -4.16 10.26
N THR A 109 -9.26 -3.43 10.07
CA THR A 109 -10.61 -3.94 10.38
C THR A 109 -11.07 -5.04 9.42
N GLY A 110 -10.36 -5.26 8.31
CA GLY A 110 -10.77 -6.21 7.27
C GLY A 110 -11.93 -5.75 6.40
N PHE A 111 -12.34 -4.50 6.51
CA PHE A 111 -13.50 -3.97 5.77
C PHE A 111 -13.17 -3.63 4.30
N LEU A 112 -11.93 -3.21 4.03
CA LEU A 112 -11.52 -2.79 2.70
C LEU A 112 -11.48 -3.93 1.66
N PRO A 113 -10.96 -5.15 1.94
CA PRO A 113 -10.92 -6.22 0.96
C PRO A 113 -12.29 -6.58 0.36
N PRO A 114 -13.37 -6.78 1.15
CA PRO A 114 -14.70 -7.01 0.60
C PRO A 114 -15.21 -5.87 -0.30
N ILE A 115 -14.95 -4.60 0.05
CA ILE A 115 -15.35 -3.45 -0.76
C ILE A 115 -14.60 -3.44 -2.09
N ILE A 116 -13.29 -3.73 -2.09
CA ILE A 116 -12.49 -3.80 -3.32
C ILE A 116 -13.02 -4.90 -4.22
N PHE A 117 -13.30 -6.10 -3.69
CA PHE A 117 -13.87 -7.20 -4.46
C PHE A 117 -15.23 -6.85 -5.03
N MET A 118 -16.08 -6.17 -4.26
CA MET A 118 -17.38 -5.70 -4.74
C MET A 118 -17.21 -4.69 -5.88
N GLY A 119 -16.27 -3.74 -5.76
CA GLY A 119 -15.98 -2.75 -6.80
C GLY A 119 -15.44 -3.39 -8.08
N VAL A 120 -14.47 -4.28 -7.96
CA VAL A 120 -13.91 -5.04 -9.10
C VAL A 120 -14.99 -5.90 -9.75
N GLY A 121 -15.82 -6.58 -8.95
CA GLY A 121 -16.95 -7.38 -9.47
C GLY A 121 -17.97 -6.54 -10.22
N ALA A 122 -18.25 -5.32 -9.77
CA ALA A 122 -19.19 -4.41 -10.45
C ALA A 122 -18.62 -3.88 -11.79
N LEU A 123 -17.29 -3.76 -11.91
CA LEU A 123 -16.62 -3.30 -13.13
C LEU A 123 -16.30 -4.43 -14.12
N THR A 124 -16.43 -5.70 -13.69
CA THR A 124 -16.06 -6.85 -14.50
C THR A 124 -17.18 -7.18 -15.50
N ASP A 125 -16.82 -7.22 -16.79
CA ASP A 125 -17.71 -7.73 -17.84
C ASP A 125 -17.66 -9.27 -17.88
N PHE A 126 -18.70 -9.91 -17.37
CA PHE A 126 -18.84 -11.37 -17.36
C PHE A 126 -19.34 -11.94 -18.69
N GLY A 127 -19.69 -11.10 -19.68
CA GLY A 127 -20.22 -11.52 -20.98
C GLY A 127 -19.34 -12.56 -21.70
N PRO A 128 -18.01 -12.35 -21.85
CA PRO A 128 -17.13 -13.31 -22.48
C PRO A 128 -17.08 -14.68 -21.77
N MET A 129 -17.13 -14.67 -20.43
CA MET A 129 -17.11 -15.89 -19.62
C MET A 129 -18.41 -16.68 -19.77
N LEU A 130 -19.56 -16.00 -19.82
CA LEU A 130 -20.86 -16.63 -19.99
C LEU A 130 -21.02 -17.27 -21.41
N ARG A 131 -20.37 -16.69 -22.41
CA ARG A 131 -20.36 -17.24 -23.77
C ARG A 131 -19.45 -18.48 -23.90
N ASN A 132 -18.37 -18.55 -23.12
CA ASN A 132 -17.38 -19.61 -23.16
C ASN A 132 -17.15 -20.15 -21.74
N LEU A 133 -17.94 -21.13 -21.32
CA LEU A 133 -17.85 -21.74 -19.99
C LEU A 133 -16.45 -22.37 -19.70
N HIS A 134 -15.69 -22.72 -20.72
CA HIS A 134 -14.30 -23.18 -20.56
C HIS A 134 -13.39 -22.14 -19.89
N LEU A 135 -13.71 -20.85 -19.99
CA LEU A 135 -12.96 -19.80 -19.33
C LEU A 135 -13.07 -19.87 -17.79
N SER A 136 -14.14 -20.48 -17.29
CA SER A 136 -14.32 -20.70 -15.84
C SER A 136 -13.25 -21.61 -15.22
N ILE A 137 -12.57 -22.44 -16.04
CA ILE A 137 -11.46 -23.29 -15.59
C ILE A 137 -10.29 -22.44 -15.11
N PHE A 138 -10.05 -21.27 -15.71
CA PHE A 138 -9.00 -20.36 -15.24
C PHE A 138 -9.26 -19.86 -13.82
N GLY A 139 -10.51 -19.60 -13.45
CA GLY A 139 -10.91 -19.26 -12.09
C GLY A 139 -10.62 -20.40 -11.10
N ALA A 140 -10.94 -21.64 -11.49
CA ALA A 140 -10.62 -22.81 -10.68
C ALA A 140 -9.10 -23.00 -10.51
N ALA A 141 -8.34 -22.82 -11.57
CA ALA A 141 -6.86 -22.89 -11.53
C ALA A 141 -6.27 -21.82 -10.59
N ALA A 142 -6.80 -20.60 -10.63
CA ALA A 142 -6.39 -19.52 -9.72
C ALA A 142 -6.67 -19.87 -8.25
N GLN A 143 -7.84 -20.44 -7.94
CA GLN A 143 -8.17 -20.89 -6.60
C GLN A 143 -7.24 -22.00 -6.12
N LEU A 144 -6.94 -22.98 -6.97
CA LEU A 144 -5.96 -24.03 -6.64
C LEU A 144 -4.59 -23.43 -6.33
N GLY A 145 -4.15 -22.42 -7.09
CA GLY A 145 -2.91 -21.69 -6.83
C GLY A 145 -2.89 -21.05 -5.44
N ILE A 146 -3.95 -20.36 -5.05
CA ILE A 146 -4.08 -19.72 -3.73
C ILE A 146 -4.02 -20.76 -2.61
N PHE A 147 -4.78 -21.83 -2.71
CA PHE A 147 -4.78 -22.89 -1.69
C PHE A 147 -3.43 -23.59 -1.61
N THR A 148 -2.76 -23.83 -2.75
CA THR A 148 -1.43 -24.44 -2.76
C THR A 148 -0.42 -23.57 -2.04
N VAL A 149 -0.40 -22.27 -2.30
CA VAL A 149 0.51 -21.32 -1.62
C VAL A 149 0.24 -21.30 -0.11
N LEU A 150 -1.02 -21.24 0.30
CA LEU A 150 -1.38 -21.27 1.73
C LEU A 150 -0.93 -22.55 2.43
N LEU A 151 -1.12 -23.71 1.79
CA LEU A 151 -0.71 -25.00 2.35
C LEU A 151 0.82 -25.09 2.45
N VAL A 152 1.53 -24.72 1.39
CA VAL A 152 3.01 -24.75 1.37
C VAL A 152 3.58 -23.79 2.42
N ALA A 153 3.04 -22.57 2.53
CA ALA A 153 3.46 -21.60 3.54
C ALA A 153 3.20 -22.11 4.98
N LYS A 154 2.10 -22.83 5.21
CA LYS A 154 1.80 -23.41 6.52
C LYS A 154 2.72 -24.58 6.85
N ILE A 155 3.02 -25.45 5.89
CA ILE A 155 3.94 -26.58 6.06
C ILE A 155 5.39 -26.10 6.24
N GLY A 156 5.79 -25.07 5.50
CA GLY A 156 7.14 -24.51 5.61
C GLY A 156 7.41 -23.72 6.90
N ARG A 157 6.38 -23.44 7.72
CA ARG A 157 6.50 -22.83 9.05
C ARG A 157 6.46 -23.85 10.21
N ALA A 158 6.16 -25.09 9.93
CA ALA A 158 6.20 -26.19 10.89
C ALA A 158 7.56 -26.87 10.91
#